data_020abf260dcbc760b2117b6a0d0843e5
#
_entry.id   020abf260dcbc760b2117b6a0d0843e5
#
_cell.length_a   1.000
_cell.length_b   1.000
_cell.length_c   1.000
_cell.angle_alpha   90.00
_cell.angle_beta   90.00
_cell.angle_gamma   90.00
#
_symmetry.space_group_name_H-M   'P 1'
#
loop_
_entity.id
_entity.type
_entity.pdbx_description
1 polymer ?
#
loop_
_entity_poly.entity_id
_entity_poly.type
_entity_poly.pdbx_seq_one_letter_code
_entity_poly.pdbx_strand_id
1 'polypeptide(L)'
;MRRFLFWSLCFCLLFPVGLSSCDGSDSAAVIFGGTTGELTWTLTEDGVLTITGEGPMPDYRDGGTSETPPWYPHVNRISSLTIGEGVTRIGDYAFMLCSFVTEVVIPESVTSMGDWAFWHCQSLKRITFPDRMVRFGEWAFYENESLQSVCIPEGVTTIPSSAFARCHNLTCVIMPGSLQTICGGAFSQCHKLTDVTIPDGVTVIETGAFPSYLDMAG
;
A
#
# COMPACT_ATOMS: atom_id res chain seq x y z
N MET A 1 -3.33 38.78 -16.87
CA MET A 1 -2.32 38.40 -15.89
C MET A 1 -2.01 36.95 -16.11
N ARG A 2 -0.79 36.61 -16.47
CA ARG A 2 -0.39 35.25 -16.85
C ARG A 2 -0.09 34.46 -15.59
N ARG A 3 -0.86 33.39 -15.32
CA ARG A 3 -0.53 32.40 -14.29
C ARG A 3 0.58 31.50 -14.84
N PHE A 4 1.72 31.52 -14.20
CA PHE A 4 2.80 30.57 -14.42
C PHE A 4 2.40 29.24 -13.79
N LEU A 5 2.13 28.23 -14.62
CA LEU A 5 2.02 26.85 -14.22
C LEU A 5 3.44 26.33 -13.89
N PHE A 6 3.76 26.22 -12.61
CA PHE A 6 4.87 25.39 -12.17
C PHE A 6 4.39 23.92 -12.22
N TRP A 7 4.79 23.23 -13.26
CA TRP A 7 4.74 21.78 -13.29
C TRP A 7 5.81 21.27 -12.33
N SER A 8 5.40 20.91 -11.11
CA SER A 8 6.20 20.05 -10.25
C SER A 8 6.10 18.64 -10.83
N LEU A 9 7.10 18.30 -11.66
CA LEU A 9 7.30 16.93 -12.13
C LEU A 9 7.72 16.06 -10.95
N CYS A 10 6.74 15.48 -10.25
CA CYS A 10 6.98 14.29 -9.44
C CYS A 10 7.29 13.16 -10.41
N PHE A 11 8.57 12.92 -10.66
CA PHE A 11 9.05 11.88 -11.56
C PHE A 11 8.76 10.52 -10.91
N CYS A 12 7.59 9.94 -11.19
CA CYS A 12 7.42 8.50 -11.11
C CYS A 12 8.30 7.90 -12.21
N LEU A 13 9.58 7.65 -11.90
CA LEU A 13 10.47 6.94 -12.78
C LEU A 13 9.92 5.53 -12.97
N LEU A 14 9.25 5.31 -14.10
CA LEU A 14 9.06 4.00 -14.70
C LEU A 14 10.46 3.46 -15.04
N PHE A 15 11.08 2.75 -14.10
CA PHE A 15 12.19 1.88 -14.46
C PHE A 15 11.64 0.62 -15.08
N PRO A 16 12.06 0.28 -16.30
CA PRO A 16 11.78 -1.04 -16.82
C PRO A 16 12.44 -2.07 -15.89
N VAL A 17 11.64 -2.98 -15.36
CA VAL A 17 12.18 -4.19 -14.73
C VAL A 17 12.94 -4.94 -15.83
N GLY A 18 14.24 -4.69 -15.90
CA GLY A 18 15.14 -5.47 -16.73
C GLY A 18 15.18 -6.88 -16.17
N LEU A 19 14.52 -7.80 -16.86
CA LEU A 19 14.77 -9.23 -16.73
C LEU A 19 16.22 -9.48 -17.14
N SER A 20 17.13 -9.42 -16.19
CA SER A 20 18.46 -10.00 -16.33
C SER A 20 18.34 -11.48 -16.03
N SER A 21 18.24 -12.29 -17.07
CA SER A 21 18.45 -13.73 -16.99
C SER A 21 19.91 -13.98 -16.64
N CYS A 22 20.19 -14.20 -15.36
CA CYS A 22 21.39 -14.87 -14.92
C CYS A 22 21.00 -16.30 -14.57
N ASP A 23 21.32 -17.23 -15.44
CA ASP A 23 21.38 -18.66 -15.16
C ASP A 23 22.38 -18.88 -14.03
N GLY A 24 21.85 -19.34 -12.92
CA GLY A 24 22.60 -19.63 -11.69
C GLY A 24 21.63 -19.49 -10.52
N SER A 25 20.57 -20.33 -10.48
CA SER A 25 19.55 -20.29 -9.44
C SER A 25 20.07 -20.88 -8.15
N ASP A 26 20.74 -20.07 -7.33
CA ASP A 26 20.66 -20.23 -5.89
C ASP A 26 19.34 -19.54 -5.43
N SER A 27 18.20 -20.16 -5.73
CA SER A 27 16.96 -19.77 -5.09
C SER A 27 17.07 -20.18 -3.61
N ALA A 28 16.98 -19.18 -2.71
CA ALA A 28 17.02 -19.45 -1.28
C ALA A 28 16.01 -20.53 -0.90
N ALA A 29 16.38 -21.40 0.02
CA ALA A 29 15.54 -22.52 0.44
C ALA A 29 14.24 -22.00 1.08
N VAL A 30 13.11 -22.63 0.73
CA VAL A 30 11.83 -22.39 1.41
C VAL A 30 11.91 -23.00 2.82
N ILE A 31 11.66 -22.19 3.85
CA ILE A 31 11.72 -22.61 5.25
C ILE A 31 10.35 -22.73 5.90
N PHE A 32 9.36 -22.00 5.40
CA PHE A 32 7.95 -22.06 5.82
C PHE A 32 7.04 -21.97 4.61
N GLY A 33 5.85 -22.53 4.72
CA GLY A 33 4.86 -22.46 3.66
C GLY A 33 3.57 -23.16 4.06
N GLY A 34 2.52 -22.92 3.28
CA GLY A 34 1.21 -23.50 3.50
C GLY A 34 0.17 -22.91 2.55
N THR A 35 -1.09 -23.05 2.93
CA THR A 35 -2.23 -22.53 2.19
C THR A 35 -2.97 -21.47 3.00
N THR A 36 -3.70 -20.60 2.30
CA THR A 36 -4.58 -19.58 2.88
C THR A 36 -5.73 -19.32 1.91
N GLY A 37 -6.93 -19.84 2.21
CA GLY A 37 -8.00 -19.95 1.22
C GLY A 37 -7.54 -20.79 0.04
N GLU A 38 -7.74 -20.29 -1.18
CA GLU A 38 -7.29 -20.93 -2.42
C GLU A 38 -5.83 -20.58 -2.79
N LEU A 39 -5.17 -19.79 -1.98
CA LEU A 39 -3.80 -19.33 -2.22
C LEU A 39 -2.79 -20.20 -1.48
N THR A 40 -1.56 -20.21 -2.01
CA THR A 40 -0.38 -20.83 -1.40
C THR A 40 0.60 -19.75 -1.02
N TRP A 41 1.27 -19.90 0.11
CA TRP A 41 2.34 -19.01 0.53
C TRP A 41 3.63 -19.77 0.83
N THR A 42 4.73 -19.13 0.60
CA THR A 42 6.07 -19.63 0.97
C THR A 42 6.90 -18.49 1.54
N LEU A 43 7.77 -18.82 2.49
CA LEU A 43 8.78 -17.92 3.04
C LEU A 43 10.14 -18.57 2.90
N THR A 44 11.07 -17.88 2.28
CA THR A 44 12.43 -18.36 2.06
C THR A 44 13.39 -17.94 3.18
N GLU A 45 14.56 -18.54 3.21
CA GLU A 45 15.59 -18.28 4.22
C GLU A 45 16.10 -16.83 4.18
N ASP A 46 16.15 -16.21 3.01
CA ASP A 46 16.51 -14.82 2.78
C ASP A 46 15.37 -13.82 3.03
N GLY A 47 14.22 -14.31 3.50
CA GLY A 47 13.10 -13.49 3.96
C GLY A 47 12.12 -13.04 2.87
N VAL A 48 12.05 -13.74 1.74
CA VAL A 48 11.05 -13.46 0.71
C VAL A 48 9.76 -14.22 1.02
N LEU A 49 8.70 -13.48 1.31
CA LEU A 49 7.33 -14.02 1.39
C LEU A 49 6.70 -13.96 0.00
N THR A 50 6.29 -15.11 -0.52
CA THR A 50 5.62 -15.22 -1.83
C THR A 50 4.21 -15.77 -1.65
N ILE A 51 3.22 -15.10 -2.24
CA ILE A 51 1.82 -15.56 -2.29
C ILE A 51 1.49 -15.87 -3.74
N THR A 52 0.98 -17.07 -4.01
CA THR A 52 0.61 -17.54 -5.35
C THR A 52 -0.75 -18.25 -5.33
N GLY A 53 -1.31 -18.49 -6.50
CA GLY A 53 -2.64 -19.10 -6.66
C GLY A 53 -3.62 -18.12 -7.30
N GLU A 54 -4.88 -18.52 -7.36
CA GLU A 54 -5.95 -17.73 -7.98
C GLU A 54 -7.05 -17.44 -6.97
N GLY A 55 -7.56 -16.21 -6.98
CA GLY A 55 -8.68 -15.80 -6.14
C GLY A 55 -8.32 -14.77 -5.06
N PRO A 56 -9.28 -14.46 -4.19
CA PRO A 56 -9.09 -13.48 -3.13
C PRO A 56 -8.30 -14.06 -1.95
N MET A 57 -7.46 -13.24 -1.36
CA MET A 57 -6.89 -13.52 -0.05
C MET A 57 -7.98 -13.41 1.02
N PRO A 58 -8.04 -14.33 1.99
CA PRO A 58 -8.96 -14.23 3.12
C PRO A 58 -8.76 -12.95 3.93
N ASP A 59 -9.79 -12.54 4.64
CA ASP A 59 -9.66 -11.53 5.70
C ASP A 59 -9.11 -12.18 6.96
N TYR A 60 -8.19 -11.48 7.59
CA TYR A 60 -7.56 -11.91 8.84
C TYR A 60 -7.95 -10.96 9.97
N ARG A 61 -7.42 -11.20 11.15
CA ARG A 61 -7.61 -10.35 12.32
C ARG A 61 -6.29 -10.11 13.06
N ASP A 62 -6.25 -9.05 13.83
CA ASP A 62 -5.17 -8.78 14.77
C ASP A 62 -5.32 -9.69 16.02
N GLY A 63 -4.21 -9.98 16.69
CA GLY A 63 -4.24 -10.54 18.05
C GLY A 63 -3.70 -11.96 18.24
N GLY A 64 -2.93 -12.51 17.30
CA GLY A 64 -2.20 -13.78 17.51
C GLY A 64 -3.10 -14.99 17.67
N THR A 65 -4.30 -14.98 17.11
CA THR A 65 -5.28 -16.05 17.09
C THR A 65 -5.12 -16.90 15.82
N SER A 66 -5.92 -17.97 15.69
CA SER A 66 -5.98 -18.79 14.46
C SER A 66 -6.48 -18.00 13.24
N GLU A 67 -6.95 -16.77 13.44
CA GLU A 67 -7.47 -15.88 12.41
C GLU A 67 -6.43 -14.87 11.90
N THR A 68 -5.18 -14.92 12.39
CA THR A 68 -4.09 -14.11 11.84
C THR A 68 -3.56 -14.70 10.53
N PRO A 69 -2.87 -13.91 9.69
CA PRO A 69 -2.20 -14.45 8.51
C PRO A 69 -1.25 -15.59 8.89
N PRO A 70 -1.19 -16.69 8.14
CA PRO A 70 -0.36 -17.84 8.52
C PRO A 70 1.15 -17.52 8.56
N TRP A 71 1.60 -16.45 7.93
CA TRP A 71 2.98 -15.93 8.01
C TRP A 71 3.19 -14.97 9.19
N TYR A 72 2.15 -14.59 9.94
CA TYR A 72 2.23 -13.66 11.07
C TYR A 72 3.32 -14.02 12.11
N PRO A 73 3.52 -15.30 12.50
CA PRO A 73 4.61 -15.65 13.43
C PRO A 73 6.02 -15.35 12.89
N HIS A 74 6.13 -15.06 11.61
CA HIS A 74 7.40 -14.85 10.90
C HIS A 74 7.59 -13.41 10.39
N VAL A 75 6.74 -12.46 10.74
CA VAL A 75 6.78 -11.07 10.23
C VAL A 75 8.15 -10.42 10.41
N ASN A 76 8.86 -10.75 11.48
CA ASN A 76 10.21 -10.25 11.74
C ASN A 76 11.29 -10.85 10.82
N ARG A 77 10.95 -11.79 9.97
CA ARG A 77 11.85 -12.39 8.95
C ARG A 77 11.53 -11.91 7.55
N ILE A 78 10.34 -11.34 7.33
CA ILE A 78 9.87 -10.94 6.01
C ILE A 78 10.52 -9.61 5.64
N SER A 79 11.47 -9.66 4.71
CA SER A 79 12.18 -8.49 4.18
C SER A 79 11.72 -8.10 2.78
N SER A 80 11.06 -9.02 2.07
CA SER A 80 10.51 -8.80 0.73
C SER A 80 9.17 -9.51 0.58
N LEU A 81 8.31 -8.96 -0.25
CA LEU A 81 6.97 -9.47 -0.52
C LEU A 81 6.74 -9.59 -2.03
N THR A 82 6.33 -10.76 -2.46
CA THR A 82 5.89 -11.05 -3.84
C THR A 82 4.45 -11.53 -3.82
N ILE A 83 3.57 -10.83 -4.51
CA ILE A 83 2.17 -11.21 -4.70
C ILE A 83 2.00 -11.61 -6.16
N GLY A 84 1.56 -12.84 -6.39
CA GLY A 84 1.40 -13.41 -7.75
C GLY A 84 0.19 -12.85 -8.48
N GLU A 85 0.29 -12.91 -9.83
CA GLU A 85 -0.77 -12.48 -10.73
C GLU A 85 -1.99 -13.35 -10.52
N GLY A 86 -2.64 -13.87 -10.10
CA GLY A 86 -3.85 -14.62 -9.81
C GLY A 86 -4.56 -14.14 -8.56
N VAL A 87 -3.85 -13.41 -7.69
CA VAL A 87 -4.44 -12.83 -6.48
C VAL A 87 -5.34 -11.66 -6.87
N THR A 88 -6.63 -11.72 -6.53
CA THR A 88 -7.62 -10.71 -6.96
C THR A 88 -7.95 -9.67 -5.88
N ARG A 89 -7.69 -10.00 -4.61
CA ARG A 89 -7.91 -9.12 -3.46
C ARG A 89 -6.86 -9.38 -2.38
N ILE A 90 -6.40 -8.35 -1.74
CA ILE A 90 -5.62 -8.44 -0.49
C ILE A 90 -6.60 -8.35 0.68
N GLY A 91 -6.56 -9.33 1.59
CA GLY A 91 -7.45 -9.39 2.74
C GLY A 91 -7.14 -8.35 3.82
N ASP A 92 -8.05 -8.22 4.77
CA ASP A 92 -7.85 -7.40 5.97
C ASP A 92 -6.64 -7.93 6.76
N TYR A 93 -5.83 -7.05 7.32
CA TYR A 93 -4.62 -7.36 8.12
C TYR A 93 -3.56 -8.23 7.42
N ALA A 94 -3.66 -8.46 6.10
CA ALA A 94 -2.87 -9.47 5.40
C ALA A 94 -1.35 -9.33 5.61
N PHE A 95 -0.82 -8.13 5.56
CA PHE A 95 0.62 -7.85 5.69
C PHE A 95 0.95 -6.91 6.84
N MET A 96 0.07 -6.89 7.87
CA MET A 96 0.33 -6.10 9.06
C MET A 96 1.68 -6.44 9.69
N LEU A 97 2.36 -5.44 10.22
CA LEU A 97 3.64 -5.58 10.94
C LEU A 97 4.80 -6.14 10.10
N CYS A 98 4.70 -6.19 8.76
CA CYS A 98 5.82 -6.54 7.88
C CYS A 98 6.86 -5.38 7.85
N SER A 99 7.46 -5.11 9.02
CA SER A 99 8.22 -3.87 9.28
C SER A 99 9.58 -3.79 8.57
N PHE A 100 10.05 -4.86 7.93
CA PHE A 100 11.31 -4.86 7.17
C PHE A 100 11.10 -4.77 5.65
N VAL A 101 9.86 -4.87 5.18
CA VAL A 101 9.53 -4.71 3.76
C VAL A 101 9.70 -3.23 3.37
N THR A 102 10.47 -2.96 2.33
CA THR A 102 10.79 -1.60 1.89
C THR A 102 10.01 -1.13 0.67
N GLU A 103 9.63 -2.06 -0.18
CA GLU A 103 8.86 -1.80 -1.40
C GLU A 103 7.85 -2.91 -1.64
N VAL A 104 6.70 -2.55 -2.18
CA VAL A 104 5.66 -3.50 -2.58
C VAL A 104 5.12 -3.11 -3.95
N VAL A 105 5.04 -4.08 -4.85
CA VAL A 105 4.33 -3.97 -6.11
C VAL A 105 3.08 -4.84 -6.03
N ILE A 106 1.92 -4.23 -6.13
CA ILE A 106 0.65 -4.94 -6.17
C ILE A 106 0.37 -5.33 -7.61
N PRO A 107 0.10 -6.62 -7.92
CA PRO A 107 -0.08 -7.10 -9.29
C PRO A 107 -1.39 -6.60 -9.93
N GLU A 108 -1.44 -6.60 -11.26
CA GLU A 108 -2.56 -6.09 -12.05
C GLU A 108 -3.88 -6.86 -11.84
N SER A 109 -3.81 -8.07 -11.33
CA SER A 109 -4.99 -8.87 -10.96
C SER A 109 -5.73 -8.36 -9.73
N VAL A 110 -5.06 -7.60 -8.85
CA VAL A 110 -5.67 -7.11 -7.60
C VAL A 110 -6.53 -5.88 -7.88
N THR A 111 -7.80 -5.97 -7.52
CA THR A 111 -8.77 -4.88 -7.71
C THR A 111 -9.16 -4.19 -6.40
N SER A 112 -8.87 -4.81 -5.26
CA SER A 112 -9.21 -4.24 -3.94
C SER A 112 -8.29 -4.73 -2.85
N MET A 113 -8.23 -3.93 -1.77
CA MET A 113 -7.45 -4.20 -0.57
C MET A 113 -8.34 -3.96 0.66
N GLY A 114 -8.16 -4.79 1.67
CA GLY A 114 -8.91 -4.74 2.92
C GLY A 114 -8.37 -3.72 3.92
N ASP A 115 -9.05 -3.67 5.07
CA ASP A 115 -8.70 -2.80 6.19
C ASP A 115 -7.40 -3.27 6.86
N TRP A 116 -6.57 -2.31 7.31
CA TRP A 116 -5.33 -2.60 8.03
C TRP A 116 -4.31 -3.46 7.24
N ALA A 117 -4.49 -3.62 5.92
CA ALA A 117 -3.75 -4.60 5.12
C ALA A 117 -2.23 -4.46 5.21
N PHE A 118 -1.69 -3.25 5.29
CA PHE A 118 -0.27 -2.92 5.49
C PHE A 118 -0.06 -2.05 6.73
N TRP A 119 -0.83 -2.29 7.77
CA TRP A 119 -0.65 -1.57 9.03
C TRP A 119 0.75 -1.78 9.59
N HIS A 120 1.39 -0.66 9.98
CA HIS A 120 2.68 -0.65 10.70
C HIS A 120 3.83 -1.35 9.94
N CYS A 121 3.87 -1.24 8.61
CA CYS A 121 5.02 -1.64 7.79
C CYS A 121 6.05 -0.49 7.81
N GLN A 122 6.75 -0.32 8.93
CA GLN A 122 7.54 0.87 9.25
C GLN A 122 8.65 1.21 8.24
N SER A 123 9.21 0.20 7.56
CA SER A 123 10.27 0.42 6.55
C SER A 123 9.72 0.63 5.14
N LEU A 124 8.41 0.52 4.93
CA LEU A 124 7.79 0.64 3.60
C LEU A 124 7.97 2.07 3.07
N LYS A 125 8.81 2.23 2.05
CA LYS A 125 9.13 3.52 1.42
C LYS A 125 8.27 3.79 0.20
N ARG A 126 7.87 2.74 -0.50
CA ARG A 126 7.15 2.83 -1.77
C ARG A 126 6.15 1.69 -1.93
N ILE A 127 4.98 2.02 -2.45
CA ILE A 127 4.00 1.05 -2.91
C ILE A 127 3.54 1.43 -4.32
N THR A 128 3.44 0.43 -5.19
CA THR A 128 2.88 0.59 -6.54
C THR A 128 1.56 -0.15 -6.61
N PHE A 129 0.52 0.58 -6.96
CA PHE A 129 -0.82 0.03 -7.17
C PHE A 129 -1.06 -0.28 -8.64
N PRO A 130 -1.87 -1.31 -8.94
CA PRO A 130 -2.30 -1.59 -10.31
C PRO A 130 -3.35 -0.57 -10.78
N ASP A 131 -3.42 -0.33 -12.08
CA ASP A 131 -4.40 0.58 -12.67
C ASP A 131 -5.86 0.14 -12.43
N ARG A 132 -6.08 -1.15 -12.22
CA ARG A 132 -7.40 -1.73 -11.97
C ARG A 132 -7.88 -1.65 -10.53
N MET A 133 -7.06 -1.16 -9.62
CA MET A 133 -7.46 -1.03 -8.22
C MET A 133 -8.51 0.08 -8.09
N VAL A 134 -9.64 -0.28 -7.49
CA VAL A 134 -10.75 0.65 -7.30
C VAL A 134 -11.01 0.99 -5.82
N ARG A 135 -10.43 0.23 -4.90
CA ARG A 135 -10.67 0.41 -3.47
C ARG A 135 -9.53 -0.14 -2.61
N PHE A 136 -9.19 0.58 -1.57
CA PHE A 136 -8.43 0.09 -0.41
C PHE A 136 -9.17 0.41 0.89
N GLY A 137 -8.87 -0.34 1.94
CA GLY A 137 -9.61 -0.30 3.19
C GLY A 137 -9.22 0.85 4.11
N GLU A 138 -9.97 0.99 5.19
CA GLU A 138 -9.64 1.92 6.27
C GLU A 138 -8.34 1.49 6.95
N TRP A 139 -7.53 2.46 7.39
CA TRP A 139 -6.27 2.22 8.09
C TRP A 139 -5.26 1.39 7.30
N ALA A 140 -5.47 1.18 5.98
CA ALA A 140 -4.70 0.22 5.18
C ALA A 140 -3.18 0.45 5.24
N PHE A 141 -2.73 1.70 5.37
CA PHE A 141 -1.32 2.10 5.47
C PHE A 141 -1.03 2.91 6.74
N TYR A 142 -1.82 2.71 7.79
CA TYR A 142 -1.63 3.43 9.05
C TYR A 142 -0.26 3.11 9.68
N GLU A 143 0.44 4.14 10.16
CA GLU A 143 1.79 4.02 10.76
C GLU A 143 2.89 3.50 9.82
N ASN A 144 2.80 3.75 8.53
CA ASN A 144 3.89 3.50 7.59
C ASN A 144 4.85 4.70 7.59
N GLU A 145 5.65 4.79 8.64
CA GLU A 145 6.48 5.95 8.93
C GLU A 145 7.48 6.30 7.83
N SER A 146 7.98 5.30 7.09
CA SER A 146 8.96 5.49 6.00
C SER A 146 8.35 5.80 4.64
N LEU A 147 7.02 5.74 4.48
CA LEU A 147 6.36 5.96 3.19
C LEU A 147 6.58 7.39 2.71
N GLN A 148 7.15 7.56 1.50
CA GLN A 148 7.60 8.85 0.98
C GLN A 148 6.62 9.45 -0.03
N SER A 149 6.06 8.60 -0.87
CA SER A 149 5.11 9.01 -1.91
C SER A 149 4.09 7.93 -2.19
N VAL A 150 2.92 8.36 -2.63
CA VAL A 150 1.85 7.46 -3.08
C VAL A 150 1.17 8.04 -4.31
N CYS A 151 0.93 7.19 -5.30
CA CYS A 151 0.11 7.51 -6.46
C CYS A 151 -1.19 6.68 -6.33
N ILE A 152 -2.30 7.35 -6.10
CA ILE A 152 -3.61 6.70 -5.99
C ILE A 152 -4.12 6.39 -7.40
N PRO A 153 -4.51 5.13 -7.71
CA PRO A 153 -4.93 4.74 -9.06
C PRO A 153 -6.19 5.46 -9.54
N GLU A 154 -6.28 5.65 -10.85
CA GLU A 154 -7.54 6.06 -11.47
C GLU A 154 -8.61 4.99 -11.20
N GLY A 155 -9.84 5.39 -10.95
CA GLY A 155 -10.92 4.49 -10.54
C GLY A 155 -11.17 4.45 -9.03
N VAL A 156 -10.21 4.89 -8.21
CA VAL A 156 -10.45 5.13 -6.78
C VAL A 156 -11.26 6.41 -6.63
N THR A 157 -12.44 6.29 -6.02
CA THR A 157 -13.35 7.42 -5.78
C THR A 157 -13.33 7.92 -4.34
N THR A 158 -12.76 7.14 -3.42
CA THR A 158 -12.73 7.47 -1.99
C THR A 158 -11.39 7.09 -1.38
N ILE A 159 -10.76 8.02 -0.66
CA ILE A 159 -9.66 7.72 0.25
C ILE A 159 -10.27 7.45 1.61
N PRO A 160 -10.16 6.21 2.14
CA PRO A 160 -10.86 5.81 3.37
C PRO A 160 -10.30 6.47 4.63
N SER A 161 -11.05 6.31 5.72
CA SER A 161 -10.67 6.84 7.03
C SER A 161 -9.30 6.36 7.45
N SER A 162 -8.43 7.30 7.82
CA SER A 162 -7.08 7.06 8.34
C SER A 162 -6.18 6.19 7.44
N ALA A 163 -6.49 6.04 6.15
CA ALA A 163 -5.77 5.14 5.24
C ALA A 163 -4.25 5.37 5.23
N PHE A 164 -3.80 6.61 5.31
CA PHE A 164 -2.38 7.00 5.35
C PHE A 164 -2.02 7.79 6.62
N ALA A 165 -2.82 7.69 7.67
CA ALA A 165 -2.53 8.41 8.91
C ALA A 165 -1.20 7.94 9.52
N ARG A 166 -0.46 8.89 10.10
CA ARG A 166 0.88 8.69 10.67
C ARG A 166 1.96 8.21 9.67
N CYS A 167 1.77 8.47 8.39
CA CYS A 167 2.85 8.34 7.41
C CYS A 167 3.77 9.58 7.50
N HIS A 168 4.59 9.66 8.55
CA HIS A 168 5.33 10.87 8.95
C HIS A 168 6.28 11.38 7.86
N ASN A 169 6.79 10.51 6.99
CA ASN A 169 7.70 10.85 5.89
C ASN A 169 7.01 11.05 4.54
N LEU A 170 5.67 10.97 4.48
CA LEU A 170 4.93 11.17 3.24
C LEU A 170 5.03 12.63 2.80
N THR A 171 5.61 12.87 1.63
CA THR A 171 5.85 14.21 1.06
C THR A 171 5.02 14.48 -0.18
N CYS A 172 4.58 13.43 -0.87
CA CYS A 172 3.87 13.56 -2.15
C CYS A 172 2.72 12.57 -2.23
N VAL A 173 1.55 13.08 -2.59
CA VAL A 173 0.35 12.28 -2.91
C VAL A 173 -0.18 12.72 -4.25
N ILE A 174 -0.23 11.81 -5.21
CA ILE A 174 -0.89 12.03 -6.50
C ILE A 174 -2.29 11.43 -6.38
N MET A 175 -3.29 12.28 -6.49
CA MET A 175 -4.71 11.90 -6.41
C MET A 175 -5.30 11.79 -7.81
N PRO A 176 -6.17 10.78 -8.08
CA PRO A 176 -6.78 10.58 -9.39
C PRO A 176 -7.88 11.59 -9.67
N GLY A 177 -8.15 11.83 -10.94
CA GLY A 177 -9.29 12.66 -11.37
C GLY A 177 -10.66 12.09 -11.01
N SER A 178 -10.74 10.79 -10.75
CA SER A 178 -11.95 10.08 -10.30
C SER A 178 -12.32 10.32 -8.84
N LEU A 179 -11.42 10.90 -8.03
CA LEU A 179 -11.61 11.04 -6.59
C LEU A 179 -12.77 11.98 -6.26
N GLN A 180 -13.64 11.55 -5.34
CA GLN A 180 -14.83 12.29 -4.90
C GLN A 180 -14.82 12.60 -3.40
N THR A 181 -14.25 11.70 -2.58
CA THR A 181 -14.30 11.79 -1.12
C THR A 181 -12.95 11.51 -0.49
N ILE A 182 -12.56 12.34 0.47
CA ILE A 182 -11.42 12.12 1.35
C ILE A 182 -11.97 12.04 2.77
N CYS A 183 -11.93 10.84 3.36
CA CYS A 183 -12.52 10.58 4.67
C CYS A 183 -11.66 11.11 5.82
N GLY A 184 -12.24 11.13 7.01
CA GLY A 184 -11.63 11.66 8.22
C GLY A 184 -10.31 10.97 8.57
N GLY A 185 -9.31 11.77 8.91
CA GLY A 185 -8.00 11.27 9.29
C GLY A 185 -7.15 10.70 8.15
N ALA A 186 -7.63 10.67 6.90
CA ALA A 186 -6.96 9.99 5.77
C ALA A 186 -5.44 10.25 5.70
N PHE A 187 -4.99 11.49 5.95
CA PHE A 187 -3.58 11.90 6.00
C PHE A 187 -3.21 12.56 7.34
N SER A 188 -3.95 12.26 8.39
CA SER A 188 -3.65 12.80 9.72
C SER A 188 -2.23 12.47 10.14
N GLN A 189 -1.52 13.44 10.71
CA GLN A 189 -0.13 13.31 11.18
C GLN A 189 0.90 12.95 10.08
N CYS A 190 0.61 13.24 8.80
CA CYS A 190 1.60 13.19 7.72
C CYS A 190 2.47 14.45 7.77
N HIS A 191 3.40 14.55 8.74
CA HIS A 191 4.11 15.78 9.09
C HIS A 191 4.95 16.41 7.97
N LYS A 192 5.33 15.65 6.95
CA LYS A 192 6.09 16.16 5.79
C LYS A 192 5.24 16.47 4.57
N LEU A 193 3.94 16.21 4.64
CA LEU A 193 3.02 16.53 3.55
C LEU A 193 2.67 18.02 3.63
N THR A 194 3.30 18.83 2.80
CA THR A 194 3.18 20.31 2.83
C THR A 194 2.49 20.89 1.61
N ASP A 195 2.32 20.09 0.56
CA ASP A 195 1.68 20.52 -0.67
C ASP A 195 0.81 19.38 -1.21
N VAL A 196 -0.47 19.67 -1.41
CA VAL A 196 -1.48 18.69 -1.87
C VAL A 196 -2.35 19.36 -2.91
N THR A 197 -2.38 18.78 -4.09
CA THR A 197 -3.35 19.20 -5.13
C THR A 197 -4.61 18.35 -5.02
N ILE A 198 -5.72 18.98 -4.67
CA ILE A 198 -7.03 18.33 -4.63
C ILE A 198 -7.64 18.38 -6.04
N PRO A 199 -8.04 17.24 -6.63
CA PRO A 199 -8.72 17.22 -7.92
C PRO A 199 -10.09 17.93 -7.88
N ASP A 200 -10.49 18.53 -9.00
CA ASP A 200 -11.78 19.25 -9.13
C ASP A 200 -13.01 18.36 -8.83
N GLY A 201 -12.88 17.05 -8.98
CA GLY A 201 -13.93 16.06 -8.72
C GLY A 201 -14.24 15.83 -7.23
N VAL A 202 -13.39 16.29 -6.32
CA VAL A 202 -13.58 16.07 -4.87
C VAL A 202 -14.70 16.97 -4.36
N THR A 203 -15.74 16.35 -3.83
CA THR A 203 -16.92 17.04 -3.29
C THR A 203 -17.01 16.96 -1.76
N VAL A 204 -16.28 16.04 -1.14
CA VAL A 204 -16.30 15.83 0.31
C VAL A 204 -14.86 15.69 0.84
N ILE A 205 -14.52 16.54 1.79
CA ILE A 205 -13.31 16.39 2.63
C ILE A 205 -13.78 16.40 4.07
N GLU A 206 -13.65 15.27 4.76
CA GLU A 206 -14.09 15.15 6.14
C GLU A 206 -13.12 15.80 7.11
N THR A 207 -13.61 16.11 8.31
CA THR A 207 -12.83 16.75 9.37
C THR A 207 -11.59 15.92 9.71
N GLY A 208 -10.43 16.60 9.78
CA GLY A 208 -9.15 15.98 10.12
C GLY A 208 -8.54 15.12 9.03
N ALA A 209 -9.08 15.16 7.79
CA ALA A 209 -8.53 14.41 6.65
C ALA A 209 -7.03 14.70 6.43
N PHE A 210 -6.61 15.93 6.65
CA PHE A 210 -5.23 16.40 6.53
C PHE A 210 -4.64 16.87 7.87
N PRO A 211 -3.31 17.00 7.97
CA PRO A 211 -2.69 17.67 9.12
C PRO A 211 -3.24 19.09 9.30
N SER A 212 -3.42 19.51 10.55
CA SER A 212 -4.06 20.80 10.89
C SER A 212 -3.33 22.05 10.39
N TYR A 213 -2.06 21.94 10.02
CA TYR A 213 -1.28 23.05 9.43
C TYR A 213 -1.51 23.18 7.90
N LEU A 214 -2.07 22.16 7.25
CA LEU A 214 -2.61 22.28 5.89
C LEU A 214 -4.03 22.82 6.03
N ASP A 215 -4.13 24.12 6.30
CA ASP A 215 -5.42 24.80 6.37
C ASP A 215 -6.01 24.83 4.94
N MET A 216 -6.93 23.90 4.68
CA MET A 216 -7.63 23.77 3.38
C MET A 216 -8.81 24.72 3.30
N ALA A 217 -8.85 25.74 4.16
CA ALA A 217 -9.84 26.80 4.12
C ALA A 217 -9.49 27.83 3.03
N GLY A 218 -9.95 27.57 1.83
CA GLY A 218 -9.92 28.46 0.68
C GLY A 218 -11.27 28.46 -0.02
#